data_0f2d155afc5561f3000d80f726dcb7e2
#
_entry.id   0f2d155afc5561f3000d80f726dcb7e2
#
_cell.length_a   1.000
_cell.length_b   1.000
_cell.length_c   1.000
_cell.angle_alpha   90.00
_cell.angle_beta   90.00
_cell.angle_gamma   90.00
#
_symmetry.space_group_name_H-M   'P 1'
#
loop_
_entity.id
_entity.type
_entity.pdbx_description
1 polymer ?
#
loop_
_entity_poly.entity_id
_entity_poly.type
_entity_poly.pdbx_seq_one_letter_code
_entity_poly.pdbx_strand_id
1 'polypeptide(L)'
;MDHLLTARTRHLREVAEAVTREVIAPEAERVDRDASWPEHSLRALGEAGLLGLTVPRYAGGEGQGLAGLVAVTEAIGCGCASSALCYAMHCVGAAVIAAKATPYQRERYLEPIAAGRHLTSLSLSESGVGSHVYLSETELRRDGSDFVVDGVKQFVTNGGHADSYVVSTMSSADDAEPGEFSCLVVDADAPGVTWLAPWQGMGMRGNSSRGLQLAGARVPLEHLLGEEGDQVWYVFDIVVPYFLTAMSATYLAVARSALELTVHHLRERRFSLTGETLADAPVLQDAVADMWARVEKTRHFVYHAARMGDAGDIDALPTILMSKADVAETAVSVTNDAMTLCGGAAYRENAQLARLLRDARASHVMAPTTHILRQWAARSILGRPLL
;
A
#
# COMPACT_ATOMS: atom_id res chain seq x y z
N MET A 1 0.31 -2.30 21.78
CA MET A 1 0.77 -1.39 20.69
C MET A 1 0.45 0.08 20.99
N ASP A 2 -0.65 0.39 21.67
CA ASP A 2 -1.10 1.78 21.91
C ASP A 2 -0.07 2.68 22.60
N HIS A 3 0.74 2.11 23.49
CA HIS A 3 1.83 2.81 24.15
C HIS A 3 2.97 3.25 23.21
N LEU A 4 3.01 2.72 22.01
CA LEU A 4 3.99 3.09 20.96
C LEU A 4 3.50 4.21 20.04
N LEU A 5 2.22 4.59 20.14
CA LEU A 5 1.58 5.59 19.29
C LEU A 5 1.38 6.91 20.03
N THR A 6 1.49 8.02 19.32
CA THR A 6 1.09 9.34 19.86
C THR A 6 -0.42 9.38 20.11
N ALA A 7 -0.88 10.31 20.92
CA ALA A 7 -2.33 10.49 21.16
C ALA A 7 -3.07 10.78 19.85
N ARG A 8 -2.49 11.60 18.95
CA ARG A 8 -3.08 11.89 17.64
C ARG A 8 -3.16 10.66 16.76
N THR A 9 -2.09 9.88 16.66
CA THR A 9 -2.07 8.64 15.86
C THR A 9 -3.09 7.63 16.36
N ARG A 10 -3.24 7.48 17.69
CA ARG A 10 -4.30 6.62 18.28
C ARG A 10 -5.69 7.07 17.86
N HIS A 11 -5.97 8.37 17.96
CA HIS A 11 -7.26 8.92 17.57
C HIS A 11 -7.56 8.68 16.07
N LEU A 12 -6.58 8.91 15.18
CA LEU A 12 -6.75 8.66 13.73
C LEU A 12 -6.98 7.17 13.43
N ARG A 13 -6.33 6.27 14.16
CA ARG A 13 -6.60 4.84 14.07
C ARG A 13 -8.01 4.49 14.53
N GLU A 14 -8.47 5.04 15.65
CA GLU A 14 -9.84 4.84 16.15
C GLU A 14 -10.89 5.32 15.15
N VAL A 15 -10.66 6.45 14.48
CA VAL A 15 -11.50 6.93 13.37
C VAL A 15 -11.49 5.93 12.23
N ALA A 16 -10.32 5.43 11.83
CA ALA A 16 -10.20 4.42 10.77
C ALA A 16 -10.90 3.11 11.14
N GLU A 17 -10.80 2.65 12.40
CA GLU A 17 -11.50 1.47 12.92
C GLU A 17 -13.02 1.65 12.87
N ALA A 18 -13.55 2.85 13.17
CA ALA A 18 -14.97 3.14 13.06
C ALA A 18 -15.44 3.08 11.59
N VAL A 19 -14.76 3.77 10.67
CA VAL A 19 -15.05 3.73 9.23
C VAL A 19 -14.96 2.29 8.69
N THR A 20 -13.97 1.53 9.17
CA THR A 20 -13.77 0.14 8.76
C THR A 20 -14.95 -0.73 9.18
N ARG A 21 -15.39 -0.62 10.41
CA ARG A 21 -16.51 -1.39 10.94
C ARG A 21 -17.85 -1.03 10.26
N GLU A 22 -18.08 0.26 10.02
CA GLU A 22 -19.38 0.78 9.57
C GLU A 22 -19.54 0.75 8.05
N VAL A 23 -18.46 0.92 7.29
CA VAL A 23 -18.52 1.04 5.83
C VAL A 23 -17.68 -0.02 5.12
N ILE A 24 -16.40 -0.19 5.50
CA ILE A 24 -15.44 -0.96 4.69
C ILE A 24 -15.68 -2.46 4.80
N ALA A 25 -15.81 -2.99 6.00
CA ALA A 25 -15.98 -4.42 6.25
C ALA A 25 -17.29 -4.97 5.64
N PRO A 26 -18.44 -4.28 5.75
CA PRO A 26 -19.69 -4.72 5.09
C PRO A 26 -19.59 -4.82 3.57
N GLU A 27 -18.79 -3.97 2.92
CA GLU A 27 -18.61 -3.93 1.46
C GLU A 27 -17.55 -4.92 0.92
N ALA A 28 -16.72 -5.46 1.79
CA ALA A 28 -15.51 -6.19 1.40
C ALA A 28 -15.79 -7.46 0.55
N GLU A 29 -16.90 -8.17 0.81
CA GLU A 29 -17.30 -9.33 0.01
C GLU A 29 -17.71 -8.90 -1.41
N ARG A 30 -18.48 -7.82 -1.55
CA ARG A 30 -18.89 -7.28 -2.84
C ARG A 30 -17.68 -6.79 -3.65
N VAL A 31 -16.78 -6.05 -3.01
CA VAL A 31 -15.54 -5.54 -3.62
C VAL A 31 -14.69 -6.66 -4.20
N ASP A 32 -14.55 -7.78 -3.49
CA ASP A 32 -13.80 -8.95 -3.96
C ASP A 32 -14.57 -9.71 -5.07
N ARG A 33 -15.84 -10.06 -4.83
CA ARG A 33 -16.64 -10.83 -5.77
C ARG A 33 -16.77 -10.15 -7.13
N ASP A 34 -17.09 -8.86 -7.13
CA ASP A 34 -17.38 -8.09 -8.34
C ASP A 34 -16.09 -7.46 -8.94
N ALA A 35 -14.93 -7.63 -8.29
CA ALA A 35 -13.67 -6.96 -8.61
C ALA A 35 -13.87 -5.44 -8.79
N SER A 36 -14.75 -4.86 -7.97
CA SER A 36 -15.14 -3.45 -8.05
C SER A 36 -14.25 -2.56 -7.18
N TRP A 37 -13.89 -1.40 -7.70
CA TRP A 37 -13.14 -0.42 -6.92
C TRP A 37 -13.96 0.04 -5.68
N PRO A 38 -13.34 0.17 -4.50
CA PRO A 38 -14.04 0.43 -3.24
C PRO A 38 -14.38 1.92 -3.06
N GLU A 39 -15.20 2.47 -3.95
CA GLU A 39 -15.59 3.88 -3.96
C GLU A 39 -16.13 4.37 -2.62
N HIS A 40 -17.07 3.63 -2.03
CA HIS A 40 -17.68 4.00 -0.75
C HIS A 40 -16.65 4.04 0.38
N SER A 41 -15.69 3.12 0.36
CA SER A 41 -14.59 3.08 1.35
C SER A 41 -13.72 4.33 1.25
N LEU A 42 -13.26 4.68 0.04
CA LEU A 42 -12.36 5.83 -0.16
C LEU A 42 -13.10 7.16 0.13
N ARG A 43 -14.37 7.26 -0.25
CA ARG A 43 -15.20 8.42 0.09
C ARG A 43 -15.37 8.58 1.59
N ALA A 44 -15.72 7.52 2.32
CA ALA A 44 -15.88 7.57 3.78
C ALA A 44 -14.56 7.92 4.49
N LEU A 45 -13.42 7.44 4.00
CA LEU A 45 -12.10 7.84 4.51
C LEU A 45 -11.81 9.32 4.25
N GLY A 46 -12.22 9.86 3.09
CA GLY A 46 -12.13 11.28 2.78
C GLY A 46 -13.00 12.15 3.70
N GLU A 47 -14.26 11.77 3.89
CA GLU A 47 -15.20 12.44 4.79
C GLU A 47 -14.72 12.42 6.25
N ALA A 48 -13.99 11.37 6.65
CA ALA A 48 -13.37 11.25 7.95
C ALA A 48 -12.02 12.01 8.08
N GLY A 49 -11.57 12.71 7.03
CA GLY A 49 -10.31 13.48 7.02
C GLY A 49 -9.05 12.64 6.90
N LEU A 50 -9.17 11.33 6.61
CA LEU A 50 -8.03 10.41 6.60
C LEU A 50 -7.22 10.47 5.30
N LEU A 51 -7.73 11.03 4.19
CA LEU A 51 -6.93 11.21 2.97
C LEU A 51 -5.76 12.18 3.17
N GLY A 52 -5.89 13.12 4.10
CA GLY A 52 -4.81 14.04 4.47
C GLY A 52 -3.73 13.47 5.41
N LEU A 53 -3.71 12.15 5.66
CA LEU A 53 -2.86 11.54 6.69
C LEU A 53 -1.39 11.93 6.58
N THR A 54 -0.79 11.77 5.41
CA THR A 54 0.63 12.04 5.13
C THR A 54 0.90 13.47 4.65
N VAL A 55 -0.15 14.23 4.36
CA VAL A 55 -0.02 15.64 3.95
C VAL A 55 0.48 16.47 5.14
N PRO A 56 1.49 17.34 4.94
CA PRO A 56 2.01 18.19 6.00
C PRO A 56 0.96 19.14 6.60
N ARG A 57 1.10 19.47 7.87
CA ARG A 57 0.17 20.36 8.59
C ARG A 57 0.07 21.75 7.97
N TYR A 58 1.15 22.28 7.39
CA TYR A 58 1.11 23.58 6.73
C TYR A 58 0.23 23.61 5.47
N ALA A 59 -0.11 22.44 4.91
CA ALA A 59 -1.05 22.24 3.82
C ALA A 59 -2.41 21.68 4.28
N GLY A 60 -2.71 21.74 5.58
CA GLY A 60 -3.98 21.35 6.16
C GLY A 60 -4.13 19.86 6.49
N GLY A 61 -3.07 19.05 6.30
CA GLY A 61 -3.09 17.62 6.59
C GLY A 61 -2.72 17.26 8.03
N GLU A 62 -2.66 15.96 8.30
CA GLU A 62 -2.35 15.40 9.62
C GLU A 62 -0.86 15.36 9.94
N GLY A 63 0.00 15.41 8.92
CA GLY A 63 1.46 15.36 9.06
C GLY A 63 1.95 14.10 9.76
N GLN A 64 1.28 12.96 9.52
CA GLN A 64 1.71 11.69 10.08
C GLN A 64 2.79 11.06 9.22
N GLY A 65 3.78 10.46 9.87
CA GLY A 65 4.82 9.66 9.24
C GLY A 65 4.42 8.20 9.05
N LEU A 66 5.45 7.35 8.98
CA LEU A 66 5.31 5.91 8.72
C LEU A 66 4.53 5.17 9.81
N ALA A 67 4.73 5.51 11.09
CA ALA A 67 3.99 4.88 12.18
C ALA A 67 2.49 5.21 12.14
N GLY A 68 2.13 6.42 11.73
CA GLY A 68 0.74 6.82 11.49
C GLY A 68 0.14 6.07 10.31
N LEU A 69 0.91 5.94 9.23
CA LEU A 69 0.52 5.18 8.04
C LEU A 69 0.25 3.70 8.38
N VAL A 70 1.13 3.06 9.17
CA VAL A 70 0.90 1.68 9.64
C VAL A 70 -0.40 1.58 10.42
N ALA A 71 -0.60 2.45 11.41
CA ALA A 71 -1.72 2.35 12.34
C ALA A 71 -3.08 2.47 11.62
N VAL A 72 -3.20 3.41 10.69
CA VAL A 72 -4.43 3.64 9.93
C VAL A 72 -4.64 2.57 8.86
N THR A 73 -3.59 2.21 8.10
CA THR A 73 -3.70 1.18 7.05
C THR A 73 -4.00 -0.20 7.63
N GLU A 74 -3.40 -0.57 8.77
CA GLU A 74 -3.71 -1.83 9.48
C GLU A 74 -5.19 -1.87 9.88
N ALA A 75 -5.73 -0.78 10.42
CA ALA A 75 -7.13 -0.69 10.80
C ALA A 75 -8.08 -0.90 9.60
N ILE A 76 -7.79 -0.24 8.48
CA ILE A 76 -8.55 -0.38 7.22
C ILE A 76 -8.46 -1.81 6.69
N GLY A 77 -7.25 -2.38 6.68
CA GLY A 77 -6.96 -3.70 6.12
C GLY A 77 -7.66 -4.84 6.87
N CYS A 78 -7.94 -4.69 8.16
CA CYS A 78 -8.75 -5.65 8.92
C CYS A 78 -10.18 -5.80 8.36
N GLY A 79 -10.71 -4.79 7.68
CA GLY A 79 -12.00 -4.87 6.98
C GLY A 79 -11.86 -5.34 5.53
N CYS A 80 -10.94 -4.71 4.77
CA CYS A 80 -10.74 -4.99 3.35
C CYS A 80 -9.32 -4.66 2.90
N ALA A 81 -8.57 -5.68 2.48
CA ALA A 81 -7.20 -5.51 2.01
C ALA A 81 -7.12 -4.66 0.72
N SER A 82 -8.09 -4.78 -0.20
CA SER A 82 -8.15 -3.94 -1.40
C SER A 82 -8.35 -2.47 -1.06
N SER A 83 -9.25 -2.15 -0.12
CA SER A 83 -9.47 -0.76 0.35
C SER A 83 -8.22 -0.20 1.03
N ALA A 84 -7.53 -1.02 1.84
CA ALA A 84 -6.28 -0.63 2.48
C ALA A 84 -5.18 -0.33 1.46
N LEU A 85 -5.04 -1.16 0.42
CA LEU A 85 -4.08 -0.92 -0.65
C LEU A 85 -4.39 0.36 -1.43
N CYS A 86 -5.66 0.59 -1.80
CA CYS A 86 -6.10 1.81 -2.47
C CYS A 86 -5.77 3.06 -1.65
N TYR A 87 -6.10 3.04 -0.36
CA TYR A 87 -5.78 4.10 0.58
C TYR A 87 -4.26 4.29 0.75
N ALA A 88 -3.53 3.21 0.92
CA ALA A 88 -2.08 3.23 1.10
C ALA A 88 -1.38 3.87 -0.11
N MET A 89 -1.76 3.50 -1.33
CA MET A 89 -1.17 4.06 -2.55
C MET A 89 -1.50 5.54 -2.74
N HIS A 90 -2.66 5.99 -2.24
CA HIS A 90 -2.97 7.41 -2.14
C HIS A 90 -2.01 8.13 -1.18
N CYS A 91 -1.82 7.60 0.04
CA CYS A 91 -0.91 8.19 1.02
C CYS A 91 0.54 8.25 0.52
N VAL A 92 0.99 7.23 -0.21
CA VAL A 92 2.33 7.21 -0.83
C VAL A 92 2.45 8.30 -1.90
N GLY A 93 1.47 8.41 -2.81
CA GLY A 93 1.44 9.48 -3.82
C GLY A 93 1.45 10.87 -3.18
N ALA A 94 0.63 11.08 -2.15
CA ALA A 94 0.58 12.34 -1.40
C ALA A 94 1.93 12.67 -0.72
N ALA A 95 2.62 11.67 -0.15
CA ALA A 95 3.93 11.86 0.46
C ALA A 95 5.00 12.25 -0.58
N VAL A 96 4.96 11.65 -1.78
CA VAL A 96 5.87 12.01 -2.88
C VAL A 96 5.63 13.45 -3.34
N ILE A 97 4.36 13.87 -3.53
CA ILE A 97 4.03 15.26 -3.87
C ILE A 97 4.53 16.21 -2.77
N ALA A 98 4.31 15.86 -1.50
CA ALA A 98 4.65 16.72 -0.37
C ALA A 98 6.15 16.93 -0.17
N ALA A 99 7.00 15.98 -0.61
CA ALA A 99 8.43 15.94 -0.29
C ALA A 99 9.21 17.17 -0.76
N LYS A 100 8.88 17.68 -1.96
CA LYS A 100 9.49 18.90 -2.55
C LYS A 100 8.44 19.82 -3.19
N ALA A 101 7.23 19.90 -2.60
CA ALA A 101 6.12 20.63 -3.17
C ALA A 101 6.41 22.13 -3.32
N THR A 102 6.16 22.67 -4.51
CA THR A 102 6.10 24.11 -4.77
C THR A 102 4.81 24.72 -4.19
N PRO A 103 4.70 26.05 -4.05
CA PRO A 103 3.44 26.69 -3.67
C PRO A 103 2.26 26.32 -4.58
N TYR A 104 2.49 26.22 -5.90
CA TYR A 104 1.49 25.76 -6.87
C TYR A 104 1.02 24.33 -6.57
N GLN A 105 1.95 23.38 -6.40
CA GLN A 105 1.61 21.98 -6.12
C GLN A 105 0.92 21.81 -4.76
N ARG A 106 1.27 22.62 -3.77
CA ARG A 106 0.57 22.66 -2.49
C ARG A 106 -0.91 23.03 -2.69
N GLU A 107 -1.19 24.14 -3.36
CA GLU A 107 -2.56 24.62 -3.58
C GLU A 107 -3.35 23.70 -4.51
N ARG A 108 -2.72 23.19 -5.57
CA ARG A 108 -3.36 22.36 -6.59
C ARG A 108 -3.67 20.95 -6.10
N TYR A 109 -2.78 20.35 -5.28
CA TYR A 109 -2.85 18.94 -4.89
C TYR A 109 -2.97 18.73 -3.38
N LEU A 110 -2.03 19.23 -2.58
CA LEU A 110 -1.97 18.87 -1.16
C LEU A 110 -3.13 19.40 -0.34
N GLU A 111 -3.56 20.64 -0.54
CA GLU A 111 -4.71 21.21 0.17
C GLU A 111 -6.03 20.53 -0.20
N PRO A 112 -6.34 20.23 -1.48
CA PRO A 112 -7.48 19.38 -1.84
C PRO A 112 -7.42 17.97 -1.28
N ILE A 113 -6.24 17.31 -1.25
CA ILE A 113 -6.02 16.01 -0.62
C ILE A 113 -6.35 16.10 0.88
N ALA A 114 -5.77 17.07 1.58
CA ALA A 114 -6.02 17.28 3.01
C ALA A 114 -7.51 17.51 3.33
N ALA A 115 -8.23 18.16 2.41
CA ALA A 115 -9.67 18.40 2.52
C ALA A 115 -10.54 17.20 2.07
N GLY A 116 -9.95 16.04 1.73
CA GLY A 116 -10.67 14.85 1.29
C GLY A 116 -11.32 14.94 -0.10
N ARG A 117 -10.92 15.92 -0.93
CA ARG A 117 -11.52 16.20 -2.25
C ARG A 117 -10.67 15.81 -3.44
N HIS A 118 -9.48 15.26 -3.23
CA HIS A 118 -8.57 14.84 -4.29
C HIS A 118 -7.91 13.53 -3.91
N LEU A 119 -8.04 12.54 -4.75
CA LEU A 119 -7.38 11.25 -4.62
C LEU A 119 -6.19 11.19 -5.58
N THR A 120 -5.00 10.89 -5.09
CA THR A 120 -3.82 10.64 -5.92
C THR A 120 -3.38 9.18 -5.81
N SER A 121 -2.50 8.73 -6.69
CA SER A 121 -1.89 7.40 -6.60
C SER A 121 -0.49 7.38 -7.19
N LEU A 122 0.31 6.36 -6.86
CA LEU A 122 1.65 6.17 -7.40
C LEU A 122 1.63 5.27 -8.64
N SER A 123 2.42 5.62 -9.66
CA SER A 123 2.49 4.92 -10.95
C SER A 123 3.94 4.85 -11.45
N LEU A 124 4.71 3.87 -10.95
CA LEU A 124 6.13 3.69 -11.31
C LEU A 124 6.38 2.46 -12.19
N SER A 125 5.64 1.35 -11.97
CA SER A 125 5.93 0.05 -12.57
C SER A 125 5.77 0.05 -14.09
N GLU A 126 6.71 -0.59 -14.78
CA GLU A 126 6.68 -0.81 -16.23
C GLU A 126 7.09 -2.26 -16.57
N SER A 127 6.69 -2.76 -17.74
CA SER A 127 6.96 -4.15 -18.12
C SER A 127 8.44 -4.45 -18.32
N GLY A 128 9.21 -3.52 -18.87
CA GLY A 128 10.61 -3.73 -19.20
C GLY A 128 11.56 -3.65 -18.02
N VAL A 129 11.17 -2.94 -16.94
CA VAL A 129 12.06 -2.74 -15.79
C VAL A 129 11.83 -3.73 -14.64
N GLY A 130 10.72 -4.48 -14.64
CA GLY A 130 10.40 -5.49 -13.63
C GLY A 130 10.38 -4.92 -12.20
N SER A 131 11.22 -5.44 -11.30
CA SER A 131 11.32 -4.96 -9.92
C SER A 131 12.30 -3.79 -9.72
N HIS A 132 12.93 -3.31 -10.77
CA HIS A 132 13.87 -2.18 -10.73
C HIS A 132 13.12 -0.84 -10.80
N VAL A 133 12.30 -0.57 -9.78
CA VAL A 133 11.42 0.61 -9.70
C VAL A 133 12.13 1.97 -9.76
N TYR A 134 13.45 1.96 -9.72
CA TYR A 134 14.33 3.10 -9.88
C TYR A 134 14.76 3.36 -11.36
N LEU A 135 14.25 2.55 -12.29
CA LEU A 135 14.41 2.75 -13.72
C LEU A 135 13.05 3.11 -14.34
N SER A 136 13.08 3.82 -15.47
CA SER A 136 11.88 4.13 -16.25
C SER A 136 12.17 4.02 -17.74
N GLU A 137 11.19 3.54 -18.51
CA GLU A 137 11.17 3.53 -19.98
C GLU A 137 10.20 4.58 -20.54
N THR A 138 9.38 5.20 -19.67
CA THR A 138 8.44 6.26 -20.07
C THR A 138 9.24 7.49 -20.47
N GLU A 139 9.05 7.92 -21.71
CA GLU A 139 9.77 9.05 -22.31
C GLU A 139 9.19 10.40 -21.83
N LEU A 140 10.06 11.39 -21.70
CA LEU A 140 9.73 12.76 -21.37
C LEU A 140 10.35 13.70 -22.41
N ARG A 141 9.56 14.61 -22.94
CA ARG A 141 10.05 15.67 -23.85
C ARG A 141 9.48 17.03 -23.43
N ARG A 142 10.25 18.08 -23.57
CA ARG A 142 9.76 19.46 -23.39
C ARG A 142 9.13 19.96 -24.67
N ASP A 143 7.93 20.57 -24.56
CA ASP A 143 7.24 21.22 -25.69
C ASP A 143 6.55 22.52 -25.21
N GLY A 144 7.25 23.65 -25.35
CA GLY A 144 6.77 24.94 -24.89
C GLY A 144 6.63 25.04 -23.38
N SER A 145 5.42 25.24 -22.90
CA SER A 145 5.08 25.30 -21.45
C SER A 145 4.75 23.94 -20.84
N ASP A 146 4.80 22.86 -21.63
CA ASP A 146 4.40 21.54 -21.20
C ASP A 146 5.56 20.54 -21.36
N PHE A 147 5.43 19.46 -20.59
CA PHE A 147 6.03 18.17 -20.95
C PHE A 147 5.07 17.37 -21.82
N VAL A 148 5.62 16.59 -22.72
CA VAL A 148 4.93 15.53 -23.48
C VAL A 148 5.47 14.19 -22.99
N VAL A 149 4.56 13.33 -22.53
CA VAL A 149 4.88 12.05 -21.87
C VAL A 149 4.36 10.91 -22.72
N ASP A 150 5.23 9.96 -23.05
CA ASP A 150 4.92 8.78 -23.84
C ASP A 150 5.41 7.51 -23.13
N GLY A 151 4.50 6.55 -22.89
CA GLY A 151 4.85 5.29 -22.24
C GLY A 151 3.66 4.50 -21.73
N VAL A 152 3.95 3.36 -21.10
CA VAL A 152 2.94 2.48 -20.48
C VAL A 152 3.34 2.10 -19.06
N LYS A 153 2.56 2.54 -18.09
CA LYS A 153 2.69 2.09 -16.71
C LYS A 153 1.82 0.86 -16.45
N GLN A 154 2.31 -0.04 -15.62
CA GLN A 154 1.62 -1.28 -15.27
C GLN A 154 1.23 -1.27 -13.78
N PHE A 155 0.17 -2.01 -13.45
CA PHE A 155 -0.26 -2.22 -12.06
C PHE A 155 -0.54 -0.92 -11.29
N VAL A 156 -1.13 0.09 -11.96
CA VAL A 156 -1.46 1.38 -11.35
C VAL A 156 -2.69 1.22 -10.48
N THR A 157 -2.50 1.14 -9.16
CA THR A 157 -3.59 1.07 -8.18
C THR A 157 -4.44 2.34 -8.24
N ASN A 158 -5.73 2.22 -7.99
CA ASN A 158 -6.74 3.28 -8.21
C ASN A 158 -6.85 3.70 -9.69
N GLY A 159 -6.40 2.87 -10.62
CA GLY A 159 -6.38 3.16 -12.05
C GLY A 159 -7.76 3.46 -12.61
N GLY A 160 -7.93 4.67 -13.16
CA GLY A 160 -9.21 5.18 -13.68
C GLY A 160 -10.16 5.73 -12.62
N HIS A 161 -9.72 5.87 -11.35
CA HIS A 161 -10.55 6.36 -10.24
C HIS A 161 -9.89 7.48 -9.44
N ALA A 162 -8.55 7.58 -9.43
CA ALA A 162 -7.88 8.71 -8.80
C ALA A 162 -7.92 9.96 -9.71
N ASP A 163 -7.85 11.13 -9.09
CA ASP A 163 -7.87 12.43 -9.79
C ASP A 163 -6.50 12.76 -10.40
N SER A 164 -5.42 12.22 -9.84
CA SER A 164 -4.06 12.38 -10.36
C SER A 164 -3.18 11.17 -10.05
N TYR A 165 -2.07 11.07 -10.79
CA TYR A 165 -1.09 10.00 -10.65
C TYR A 165 0.32 10.57 -10.60
N VAL A 166 1.11 10.16 -9.60
CA VAL A 166 2.55 10.44 -9.56
C VAL A 166 3.24 9.44 -10.49
N VAL A 167 3.77 9.92 -11.59
CA VAL A 167 4.35 9.12 -12.67
C VAL A 167 5.85 9.34 -12.73
N SER A 168 6.64 8.27 -12.81
CA SER A 168 8.07 8.35 -13.14
C SER A 168 8.28 8.36 -14.66
N THR A 169 9.26 9.11 -15.12
CA THR A 169 9.67 9.18 -16.53
C THR A 169 11.19 9.20 -16.62
N MET A 170 11.74 8.96 -17.81
CA MET A 170 13.13 9.31 -18.10
C MET A 170 13.32 10.82 -17.96
N SER A 171 14.56 11.29 -17.85
CA SER A 171 14.89 12.71 -18.03
C SER A 171 14.67 13.12 -19.49
N SER A 172 14.33 14.38 -19.74
CA SER A 172 14.21 14.93 -21.10
C SER A 172 15.56 15.39 -21.70
N ALA A 173 16.66 15.25 -20.95
CA ALA A 173 17.99 15.61 -21.43
C ALA A 173 18.47 14.63 -22.49
N ASP A 174 19.08 15.14 -23.57
CA ASP A 174 19.60 14.34 -24.68
C ASP A 174 20.71 13.36 -24.27
N ASP A 175 21.38 13.61 -23.17
CA ASP A 175 22.49 12.84 -22.60
C ASP A 175 22.12 12.14 -21.26
N ALA A 176 20.82 11.97 -20.99
CA ALA A 176 20.34 11.32 -19.78
C ALA A 176 20.88 9.89 -19.63
N GLU A 177 21.48 9.62 -18.47
CA GLU A 177 21.99 8.28 -18.16
C GLU A 177 20.84 7.37 -17.65
N PRO A 178 20.96 6.03 -17.85
CA PRO A 178 20.00 5.10 -17.26
C PRO A 178 19.89 5.28 -15.74
N GLY A 179 18.65 5.46 -15.24
CA GLY A 179 18.37 5.76 -13.84
C GLY A 179 18.20 7.25 -13.54
N GLU A 180 18.48 8.13 -14.47
CA GLU A 180 18.04 9.52 -14.38
C GLU A 180 16.58 9.62 -14.81
N PHE A 181 15.68 9.59 -13.82
CA PHE A 181 14.26 9.80 -14.10
C PHE A 181 13.69 10.94 -13.29
N SER A 182 12.54 11.43 -13.70
CA SER A 182 11.80 12.50 -13.08
C SER A 182 10.49 11.96 -12.51
N CYS A 183 9.92 12.65 -11.55
CA CYS A 183 8.56 12.40 -11.09
C CYS A 183 7.66 13.59 -11.48
N LEU A 184 6.50 13.28 -12.07
CA LEU A 184 5.50 14.28 -12.43
C LEU A 184 4.14 13.90 -11.83
N VAL A 185 3.32 14.92 -11.55
CA VAL A 185 1.89 14.69 -11.30
C VAL A 185 1.15 14.80 -12.63
N VAL A 186 0.53 13.70 -13.04
CA VAL A 186 -0.31 13.64 -14.25
C VAL A 186 -1.77 13.63 -13.81
N ASP A 187 -2.54 14.65 -14.20
CA ASP A 187 -3.98 14.68 -13.93
C ASP A 187 -4.70 13.59 -14.73
N ALA A 188 -5.72 12.97 -14.15
CA ALA A 188 -6.41 11.83 -14.76
C ALA A 188 -7.12 12.17 -16.08
N ASP A 189 -7.50 13.42 -16.25
CA ASP A 189 -8.18 13.97 -17.43
C ASP A 189 -7.23 14.63 -18.44
N ALA A 190 -5.91 14.56 -18.22
CA ALA A 190 -4.93 15.15 -19.13
C ALA A 190 -5.06 14.51 -20.53
N PRO A 191 -5.01 15.31 -21.61
CA PRO A 191 -5.02 14.78 -22.98
C PRO A 191 -3.91 13.77 -23.19
N GLY A 192 -4.23 12.62 -23.78
CA GLY A 192 -3.28 11.53 -24.03
C GLY A 192 -3.22 10.47 -22.92
N VAL A 193 -3.96 10.65 -21.82
CA VAL A 193 -4.13 9.64 -20.76
C VAL A 193 -5.27 8.68 -21.12
N THR A 194 -4.99 7.38 -21.15
CA THR A 194 -5.98 6.33 -21.36
C THR A 194 -5.71 5.10 -20.50
N TRP A 195 -6.74 4.30 -20.24
CA TRP A 195 -6.66 3.13 -19.36
C TRP A 195 -6.76 1.84 -20.18
N LEU A 196 -5.86 0.90 -19.89
CA LEU A 196 -5.91 -0.45 -20.45
C LEU A 196 -7.03 -1.28 -19.78
N ALA A 197 -7.05 -2.60 -20.07
CA ALA A 197 -8.08 -3.51 -19.58
C ALA A 197 -8.28 -3.42 -18.05
N PRO A 198 -9.50 -3.67 -17.54
CA PRO A 198 -9.77 -3.76 -16.12
C PRO A 198 -8.89 -4.80 -15.42
N TRP A 199 -8.59 -4.55 -14.14
CA TRP A 199 -7.83 -5.48 -13.30
C TRP A 199 -8.60 -6.79 -13.06
N GLN A 200 -7.90 -7.92 -13.23
CA GLN A 200 -8.43 -9.26 -13.00
C GLN A 200 -7.42 -10.07 -12.16
N GLY A 201 -7.18 -9.65 -10.93
CA GLY A 201 -6.25 -10.31 -10.03
C GLY A 201 -6.85 -11.57 -9.38
N MET A 202 -6.00 -12.51 -8.99
CA MET A 202 -6.37 -13.64 -8.16
C MET A 202 -6.85 -13.18 -6.78
N GLY A 203 -6.13 -12.22 -6.18
CA GLY A 203 -6.45 -11.49 -4.95
C GLY A 203 -6.33 -9.99 -5.17
N MET A 204 -6.58 -9.20 -4.12
CA MET A 204 -6.61 -7.73 -4.20
C MET A 204 -7.50 -7.24 -5.35
N ARG A 205 -8.64 -7.91 -5.52
CA ARG A 205 -9.46 -7.79 -6.74
C ARG A 205 -10.08 -6.41 -6.90
N GLY A 206 -10.33 -5.71 -5.78
CA GLY A 206 -10.92 -4.37 -5.79
C GLY A 206 -9.95 -3.22 -5.96
N ASN A 207 -8.63 -3.45 -6.10
CA ASN A 207 -7.66 -2.37 -6.11
C ASN A 207 -7.53 -1.61 -7.43
N SER A 208 -8.20 -2.05 -8.49
CA SER A 208 -8.14 -1.45 -9.84
C SER A 208 -6.71 -1.21 -10.34
N SER A 209 -5.83 -2.22 -10.21
CA SER A 209 -4.43 -2.14 -10.68
C SER A 209 -4.33 -2.27 -12.20
N ARG A 210 -4.79 -1.24 -12.92
CA ARG A 210 -4.85 -1.18 -14.38
C ARG A 210 -3.53 -0.72 -14.99
N GLY A 211 -3.36 -0.97 -16.29
CA GLY A 211 -2.32 -0.31 -17.07
C GLY A 211 -2.76 1.12 -17.43
N LEU A 212 -1.81 2.05 -17.35
CA LEU A 212 -1.97 3.45 -17.77
C LEU A 212 -1.16 3.67 -19.05
N GLN A 213 -1.86 4.03 -20.13
CA GLN A 213 -1.24 4.45 -21.38
C GLN A 213 -1.12 5.97 -21.41
N LEU A 214 0.08 6.45 -21.62
CA LEU A 214 0.43 7.84 -21.90
C LEU A 214 0.82 7.93 -23.37
N ALA A 215 0.02 8.60 -24.19
CA ALA A 215 0.23 8.73 -25.63
C ALA A 215 0.26 10.23 -26.00
N GLY A 216 1.44 10.83 -25.94
CA GLY A 216 1.62 12.27 -26.07
C GLY A 216 0.91 13.04 -24.95
N ALA A 217 0.89 12.49 -23.74
CA ALA A 217 0.18 13.10 -22.62
C ALA A 217 0.80 14.46 -22.27
N ARG A 218 -0.01 15.51 -22.30
CA ARG A 218 0.45 16.88 -22.01
C ARG A 218 0.34 17.17 -20.53
N VAL A 219 1.49 17.53 -19.93
CA VAL A 219 1.64 17.82 -18.51
C VAL A 219 2.34 19.16 -18.33
N PRO A 220 1.73 20.14 -17.65
CA PRO A 220 2.38 21.43 -17.40
C PRO A 220 3.73 21.30 -16.69
N LEU A 221 4.69 22.15 -17.03
CA LEU A 221 6.03 22.14 -16.39
C LEU A 221 5.97 22.27 -14.87
N GLU A 222 4.96 22.96 -14.34
CA GLU A 222 4.71 23.17 -12.90
C GLU A 222 4.33 21.88 -12.15
N HIS A 223 3.99 20.78 -12.89
CA HIS A 223 3.67 19.49 -12.32
C HIS A 223 4.92 18.61 -12.06
N LEU A 224 6.11 19.05 -12.46
CA LEU A 224 7.36 18.38 -12.14
C LEU A 224 7.61 18.44 -10.64
N LEU A 225 7.84 17.28 -10.01
CA LEU A 225 8.14 17.15 -8.59
C LEU A 225 9.64 17.26 -8.36
N GLY A 226 10.08 18.27 -7.64
CA GLY A 226 11.50 18.56 -7.42
C GLY A 226 12.18 19.06 -8.68
N GLU A 227 13.31 18.43 -9.04
CA GLU A 227 14.09 18.76 -10.23
C GLU A 227 14.04 17.61 -11.24
N GLU A 228 14.24 17.94 -12.52
CA GLU A 228 14.34 16.93 -13.56
C GLU A 228 15.61 16.09 -13.35
N GLY A 229 15.50 14.75 -13.40
CA GLY A 229 16.62 13.86 -13.12
C GLY A 229 16.89 13.61 -11.62
N ASP A 230 16.04 14.06 -10.71
CA ASP A 230 16.18 14.02 -9.23
C ASP A 230 15.83 12.65 -8.59
N GLN A 231 15.72 11.67 -9.31
CA GLN A 231 15.03 10.39 -9.28
C GLN A 231 15.35 9.41 -8.14
N VAL A 232 16.63 9.12 -7.92
CA VAL A 232 17.03 8.07 -6.96
C VAL A 232 16.65 8.48 -5.54
N TRP A 233 16.73 9.78 -5.24
CA TRP A 233 16.30 10.32 -3.96
C TRP A 233 14.81 10.06 -3.70
N TYR A 234 13.92 10.38 -4.65
CA TYR A 234 12.50 10.10 -4.48
C TYR A 234 12.21 8.62 -4.21
N VAL A 235 12.93 7.72 -4.89
CA VAL A 235 12.72 6.29 -4.74
C VAL A 235 13.12 5.81 -3.34
N PHE A 236 14.35 6.11 -2.89
CA PHE A 236 14.89 5.51 -1.68
C PHE A 236 14.57 6.29 -0.41
N ASP A 237 14.38 7.60 -0.49
CA ASP A 237 14.07 8.43 0.68
C ASP A 237 12.56 8.59 0.91
N ILE A 238 11.72 8.46 -0.12
CA ILE A 238 10.26 8.65 0.01
C ILE A 238 9.48 7.39 -0.40
N VAL A 239 9.59 6.95 -1.66
CA VAL A 239 8.72 5.87 -2.17
C VAL A 239 8.96 4.57 -1.39
N VAL A 240 10.20 4.11 -1.27
CA VAL A 240 10.52 2.84 -0.62
C VAL A 240 10.05 2.81 0.83
N PRO A 241 10.39 3.79 1.71
CA PRO A 241 9.90 3.80 3.08
C PRO A 241 8.37 3.80 3.19
N TYR A 242 7.69 4.71 2.51
CA TYR A 242 6.23 4.82 2.59
C TYR A 242 5.52 3.62 1.97
N PHE A 243 5.93 3.19 0.78
CA PHE A 243 5.32 2.07 0.07
C PHE A 243 5.47 0.75 0.84
N LEU A 244 6.71 0.40 1.26
CA LEU A 244 6.94 -0.86 1.96
C LEU A 244 6.26 -0.90 3.32
N THR A 245 6.22 0.23 4.02
CA THR A 245 5.52 0.36 5.31
C THR A 245 4.01 0.21 5.14
N ALA A 246 3.42 0.84 4.12
CA ALA A 246 2.00 0.70 3.79
C ALA A 246 1.63 -0.73 3.38
N MET A 247 2.48 -1.38 2.58
CA MET A 247 2.30 -2.79 2.21
C MET A 247 2.41 -3.70 3.42
N SER A 248 3.38 -3.45 4.31
CA SER A 248 3.53 -4.22 5.55
C SER A 248 2.28 -4.12 6.43
N ALA A 249 1.70 -2.93 6.58
CA ALA A 249 0.47 -2.74 7.33
C ALA A 249 -0.73 -3.47 6.72
N THR A 250 -0.87 -3.42 5.38
CA THR A 250 -1.94 -4.11 4.66
C THR A 250 -1.89 -5.62 4.87
N TYR A 251 -0.71 -6.25 4.72
CA TYR A 251 -0.58 -7.70 4.87
C TYR A 251 -0.56 -8.15 6.34
N LEU A 252 -0.11 -7.30 7.26
CA LEU A 252 -0.28 -7.54 8.69
C LEU A 252 -1.76 -7.61 9.07
N ALA A 253 -2.59 -6.72 8.54
CA ALA A 253 -4.03 -6.76 8.75
C ALA A 253 -4.67 -8.05 8.21
N VAL A 254 -4.23 -8.54 7.05
CA VAL A 254 -4.67 -9.83 6.50
C VAL A 254 -4.34 -10.99 7.46
N ALA A 255 -3.10 -11.04 7.98
CA ALA A 255 -2.69 -12.07 8.93
C ALA A 255 -3.50 -12.01 10.24
N ARG A 256 -3.72 -10.80 10.77
CA ARG A 256 -4.53 -10.58 11.97
C ARG A 256 -5.98 -11.03 11.78
N SER A 257 -6.60 -10.61 10.69
CA SER A 257 -7.98 -11.00 10.38
C SER A 257 -8.13 -12.51 10.22
N ALA A 258 -7.16 -13.19 9.61
CA ALA A 258 -7.17 -14.64 9.50
C ALA A 258 -7.06 -15.33 10.87
N LEU A 259 -6.20 -14.84 11.75
CA LEU A 259 -6.09 -15.34 13.12
C LEU A 259 -7.40 -15.13 13.91
N GLU A 260 -7.97 -13.92 13.86
CA GLU A 260 -9.21 -13.58 14.57
C GLU A 260 -10.39 -14.45 14.09
N LEU A 261 -10.53 -14.66 12.79
CA LEU A 261 -11.55 -15.56 12.22
C LEU A 261 -11.33 -17.01 12.65
N THR A 262 -10.08 -17.46 12.71
CA THR A 262 -9.76 -18.81 13.19
C THR A 262 -10.15 -18.99 14.64
N VAL A 263 -9.74 -18.05 15.51
CA VAL A 263 -10.11 -18.09 16.94
C VAL A 263 -11.62 -18.09 17.13
N HIS A 264 -12.34 -17.22 16.39
CA HIS A 264 -13.79 -17.19 16.43
C HIS A 264 -14.40 -18.54 16.00
N HIS A 265 -13.97 -19.09 14.86
CA HIS A 265 -14.45 -20.37 14.38
C HIS A 265 -14.24 -21.51 15.37
N LEU A 266 -13.05 -21.62 15.97
CA LEU A 266 -12.74 -22.69 16.92
C LEU A 266 -13.58 -22.59 18.20
N ARG A 267 -13.94 -21.39 18.65
CA ARG A 267 -14.79 -21.17 19.83
C ARG A 267 -16.27 -21.50 19.57
N GLU A 268 -16.76 -21.22 18.39
CA GLU A 268 -18.18 -21.40 18.04
C GLU A 268 -18.50 -22.81 17.54
N ARG A 269 -17.56 -23.46 16.86
CA ARG A 269 -17.79 -24.79 16.26
C ARG A 269 -17.77 -25.87 17.32
N ARG A 270 -18.89 -26.61 17.48
CA ARG A 270 -19.08 -27.69 18.45
C ARG A 270 -19.24 -29.06 17.80
N PHE A 271 -18.75 -30.08 18.49
CA PHE A 271 -19.05 -31.47 18.15
C PHE A 271 -20.48 -31.80 18.62
N SER A 272 -21.34 -32.30 17.74
CA SER A 272 -22.73 -32.58 18.03
C SER A 272 -22.92 -33.69 19.08
N LEU A 273 -21.97 -34.61 19.17
CA LEU A 273 -22.05 -35.77 20.07
C LEU A 273 -21.57 -35.45 21.48
N THR A 274 -20.49 -34.66 21.63
CA THR A 274 -19.89 -34.37 22.94
C THR A 274 -20.25 -32.99 23.47
N GLY A 275 -20.65 -32.05 22.61
CA GLY A 275 -20.88 -30.65 22.96
C GLY A 275 -19.61 -29.83 23.11
N GLU A 276 -18.43 -30.45 23.07
CA GLU A 276 -17.14 -29.78 23.13
C GLU A 276 -16.91 -28.87 21.92
N THR A 277 -16.17 -27.78 22.12
CA THR A 277 -15.75 -26.89 21.03
C THR A 277 -14.47 -27.38 20.38
N LEU A 278 -14.18 -26.93 19.17
CA LEU A 278 -12.87 -27.17 18.56
C LEU A 278 -11.75 -26.55 19.40
N ALA A 279 -12.03 -25.48 20.14
CA ALA A 279 -11.07 -24.81 21.02
C ALA A 279 -10.61 -25.68 22.19
N ASP A 280 -11.33 -26.77 22.51
CA ASP A 280 -10.99 -27.70 23.59
C ASP A 280 -9.89 -28.72 23.16
N ALA A 281 -9.58 -28.82 21.86
CA ALA A 281 -8.60 -29.73 21.33
C ALA A 281 -7.15 -29.23 21.50
N PRO A 282 -6.26 -29.94 22.26
CA PRO A 282 -4.90 -29.46 22.54
C PRO A 282 -4.07 -29.14 21.28
N VAL A 283 -4.21 -29.94 20.23
CA VAL A 283 -3.47 -29.72 18.95
C VAL A 283 -3.89 -28.42 18.26
N LEU A 284 -5.15 -28.00 18.40
CA LEU A 284 -5.64 -26.75 17.84
C LEU A 284 -5.23 -25.54 18.71
N GLN A 285 -5.14 -25.75 20.04
CA GLN A 285 -4.62 -24.73 20.96
C GLN A 285 -3.15 -24.41 20.67
N ASP A 286 -2.31 -25.43 20.45
CA ASP A 286 -0.90 -25.28 20.08
C ASP A 286 -0.76 -24.50 18.77
N ALA A 287 -1.51 -24.88 17.72
CA ALA A 287 -1.48 -24.22 16.43
C ALA A 287 -1.91 -22.74 16.50
N VAL A 288 -2.95 -22.42 17.29
CA VAL A 288 -3.39 -21.02 17.48
C VAL A 288 -2.33 -20.22 18.23
N ALA A 289 -1.67 -20.81 19.24
CA ALA A 289 -0.59 -20.13 19.97
C ALA A 289 0.58 -19.79 19.05
N ASP A 290 0.98 -20.70 18.15
CA ASP A 290 2.02 -20.44 17.17
C ASP A 290 1.61 -19.37 16.14
N MET A 291 0.37 -19.42 15.60
CA MET A 291 -0.15 -18.39 14.71
C MET A 291 -0.13 -17.01 15.39
N TRP A 292 -0.59 -16.96 16.64
CA TRP A 292 -0.62 -15.71 17.43
C TRP A 292 0.80 -15.16 17.62
N ALA A 293 1.76 -16.01 17.99
CA ALA A 293 3.15 -15.60 18.20
C ALA A 293 3.79 -15.02 16.93
N ARG A 294 3.52 -15.63 15.77
CA ARG A 294 3.99 -15.12 14.45
C ARG A 294 3.38 -13.75 14.14
N VAL A 295 2.08 -13.59 14.31
CA VAL A 295 1.38 -12.32 14.05
C VAL A 295 1.91 -11.23 14.97
N GLU A 296 2.00 -11.46 16.28
CA GLU A 296 2.46 -10.45 17.23
C GLU A 296 3.94 -10.07 17.01
N LYS A 297 4.81 -11.06 16.76
CA LYS A 297 6.22 -10.79 16.42
C LYS A 297 6.32 -9.88 15.19
N THR A 298 5.63 -10.23 14.11
CA THR A 298 5.62 -9.44 12.88
C THR A 298 5.03 -8.05 13.08
N ARG A 299 3.94 -7.95 13.87
CA ARG A 299 3.34 -6.66 14.21
C ARG A 299 4.32 -5.74 14.92
N HIS A 300 5.01 -6.24 15.94
CA HIS A 300 6.05 -5.48 16.64
C HIS A 300 7.17 -5.05 15.69
N PHE A 301 7.58 -5.92 14.77
CA PHE A 301 8.62 -5.61 13.81
C PHE A 301 8.21 -4.51 12.81
N VAL A 302 6.98 -4.57 12.27
CA VAL A 302 6.45 -3.54 11.36
C VAL A 302 6.37 -2.17 12.05
N TYR A 303 5.84 -2.11 13.26
CA TYR A 303 5.77 -0.84 14.01
C TYR A 303 7.14 -0.32 14.43
N HIS A 304 8.08 -1.21 14.75
CA HIS A 304 9.47 -0.83 15.04
C HIS A 304 10.12 -0.21 13.80
N ALA A 305 10.04 -0.86 12.65
CA ALA A 305 10.58 -0.38 11.39
C ALA A 305 10.03 1.02 11.01
N ALA A 306 8.71 1.20 11.13
CA ALA A 306 8.06 2.48 10.87
C ALA A 306 8.57 3.60 11.78
N ARG A 307 8.75 3.33 13.08
CA ARG A 307 9.27 4.30 14.04
C ARG A 307 10.74 4.64 13.81
N MET A 308 11.55 3.67 13.41
CA MET A 308 12.94 3.93 13.02
C MET A 308 12.98 4.87 11.80
N GLY A 309 12.12 4.63 10.80
CA GLY A 309 12.00 5.52 9.65
C GLY A 309 11.57 6.94 10.03
N ASP A 310 10.57 7.08 10.90
CA ASP A 310 10.12 8.40 11.40
C ASP A 310 11.19 9.13 12.21
N ALA A 311 12.08 8.40 12.87
CA ALA A 311 13.20 8.95 13.63
C ALA A 311 14.43 9.30 12.75
N GLY A 312 14.44 8.93 11.47
CA GLY A 312 15.61 9.06 10.60
C GLY A 312 16.79 8.20 11.06
N ASP A 313 16.51 7.04 11.67
CA ASP A 313 17.54 6.12 12.16
C ASP A 313 18.33 5.55 10.97
N ILE A 314 19.66 5.43 11.13
CA ILE A 314 20.55 4.96 10.07
C ILE A 314 20.25 3.51 9.64
N ASP A 315 19.74 2.70 10.54
CA ASP A 315 19.36 1.31 10.29
C ASP A 315 17.87 1.14 9.88
N ALA A 316 17.17 2.26 9.63
CA ALA A 316 15.76 2.23 9.26
C ALA A 316 15.52 1.49 7.94
N LEU A 317 16.34 1.77 6.91
CA LEU A 317 16.13 1.19 5.58
C LEU A 317 16.19 -0.34 5.60
N PRO A 318 17.26 -1.01 6.06
CA PRO A 318 17.28 -2.47 6.11
C PRO A 318 16.17 -3.05 6.99
N THR A 319 15.76 -2.36 8.06
CA THR A 319 14.66 -2.78 8.94
C THR A 319 13.31 -2.70 8.23
N ILE A 320 13.04 -1.65 7.46
CA ILE A 320 11.82 -1.50 6.64
C ILE A 320 11.77 -2.57 5.55
N LEU A 321 12.87 -2.79 4.83
CA LEU A 321 12.98 -3.84 3.81
C LEU A 321 12.64 -5.22 4.38
N MET A 322 13.23 -5.55 5.52
CA MET A 322 13.01 -6.84 6.18
C MET A 322 11.63 -6.97 6.81
N SER A 323 11.02 -5.88 7.29
CA SER A 323 9.67 -5.92 7.84
C SER A 323 8.64 -6.30 6.77
N LYS A 324 8.78 -5.79 5.53
CA LYS A 324 7.91 -6.20 4.39
C LYS A 324 8.17 -7.65 3.97
N ALA A 325 9.41 -8.12 4.02
CA ALA A 325 9.73 -9.51 3.73
C ALA A 325 9.15 -10.48 4.79
N ASP A 326 9.27 -10.14 6.08
CA ASP A 326 8.73 -10.93 7.20
C ASP A 326 7.19 -10.99 7.18
N VAL A 327 6.53 -9.86 6.95
CA VAL A 327 5.07 -9.83 6.89
C VAL A 327 4.53 -10.63 5.70
N ALA A 328 5.24 -10.68 4.58
CA ALA A 328 4.83 -11.50 3.43
C ALA A 328 4.81 -12.99 3.77
N GLU A 329 5.85 -13.49 4.44
CA GLU A 329 5.90 -14.87 4.93
C GLU A 329 4.81 -15.13 5.98
N THR A 330 4.65 -14.23 6.94
CA THR A 330 3.66 -14.35 8.01
C THR A 330 2.23 -14.36 7.45
N ALA A 331 1.88 -13.45 6.55
CA ALA A 331 0.53 -13.38 6.00
C ALA A 331 0.15 -14.65 5.25
N VAL A 332 1.05 -15.17 4.40
CA VAL A 332 0.80 -16.39 3.65
C VAL A 332 0.74 -17.62 4.58
N SER A 333 1.66 -17.75 5.52
CA SER A 333 1.67 -18.92 6.42
C SER A 333 0.44 -18.91 7.36
N VAL A 334 0.10 -17.78 7.97
CA VAL A 334 -1.04 -17.68 8.88
C VAL A 334 -2.38 -17.90 8.16
N THR A 335 -2.56 -17.35 6.95
CA THR A 335 -3.79 -17.58 6.17
C THR A 335 -3.92 -19.03 5.72
N ASN A 336 -2.81 -19.71 5.39
CA ASN A 336 -2.80 -21.13 5.05
C ASN A 336 -3.17 -22.00 6.26
N ASP A 337 -2.60 -21.72 7.44
CA ASP A 337 -2.94 -22.41 8.67
C ASP A 337 -4.39 -22.17 9.08
N ALA A 338 -4.88 -20.95 8.98
CA ALA A 338 -6.28 -20.59 9.21
C ALA A 338 -7.23 -21.41 8.32
N MET A 339 -6.89 -21.56 7.03
CA MET A 339 -7.65 -22.37 6.09
C MET A 339 -7.69 -23.84 6.55
N THR A 340 -6.56 -24.39 7.01
CA THR A 340 -6.45 -25.74 7.51
C THR A 340 -7.27 -25.96 8.78
N LEU A 341 -7.14 -25.06 9.77
CA LEU A 341 -7.81 -25.17 11.06
C LEU A 341 -9.32 -24.97 10.99
N CYS A 342 -9.80 -24.14 10.06
CA CYS A 342 -11.24 -23.92 9.82
C CYS A 342 -11.84 -24.95 8.85
N GLY A 343 -11.02 -25.72 8.14
CA GLY A 343 -11.43 -26.86 7.30
C GLY A 343 -12.42 -26.47 6.20
N GLY A 344 -13.35 -27.37 5.88
CA GLY A 344 -14.30 -27.20 4.78
C GLY A 344 -15.18 -25.94 4.86
N ALA A 345 -15.39 -25.36 6.04
CA ALA A 345 -16.14 -24.11 6.20
C ALA A 345 -15.38 -22.94 5.56
N ALA A 346 -14.05 -22.93 5.66
CA ALA A 346 -13.20 -21.91 5.07
C ALA A 346 -12.92 -22.12 3.56
N TYR A 347 -13.07 -23.36 3.07
CA TYR A 347 -12.75 -23.75 1.69
C TYR A 347 -13.88 -23.49 0.69
N ARG A 348 -14.79 -22.59 1.04
CA ARG A 348 -15.85 -22.13 0.14
C ARG A 348 -15.40 -20.90 -0.61
N GLU A 349 -15.81 -20.75 -1.86
CA GLU A 349 -15.44 -19.63 -2.73
C GLU A 349 -15.75 -18.25 -2.10
N ASN A 350 -16.91 -18.15 -1.44
CA ASN A 350 -17.35 -16.93 -0.77
C ASN A 350 -16.88 -16.78 0.70
N ALA A 351 -16.04 -17.69 1.20
CA ALA A 351 -15.52 -17.59 2.57
C ALA A 351 -14.53 -16.42 2.69
N GLN A 352 -14.66 -15.68 3.78
CA GLN A 352 -13.72 -14.59 4.06
C GLN A 352 -12.25 -15.07 4.13
N LEU A 353 -11.99 -16.24 4.70
CA LEU A 353 -10.64 -16.82 4.73
C LEU A 353 -10.11 -17.15 3.33
N ALA A 354 -10.97 -17.60 2.39
CA ALA A 354 -10.57 -17.81 1.01
C ALA A 354 -10.13 -16.50 0.33
N ARG A 355 -10.83 -15.38 0.61
CA ARG A 355 -10.41 -14.04 0.17
C ARG A 355 -9.07 -13.66 0.77
N LEU A 356 -8.91 -13.76 2.10
CA LEU A 356 -7.66 -13.40 2.80
C LEU A 356 -6.47 -14.22 2.30
N LEU A 357 -6.65 -15.51 2.01
CA LEU A 357 -5.58 -16.36 1.44
C LEU A 357 -5.14 -15.87 0.06
N ARG A 358 -6.09 -15.49 -0.81
CA ARG A 358 -5.80 -14.94 -2.13
C ARG A 358 -5.10 -13.57 -2.04
N ASP A 359 -5.57 -12.71 -1.13
CA ASP A 359 -4.99 -11.39 -0.88
C ASP A 359 -3.57 -11.51 -0.29
N ALA A 360 -3.37 -12.40 0.68
CA ALA A 360 -2.05 -12.64 1.28
C ALA A 360 -0.99 -13.02 0.23
N ARG A 361 -1.36 -13.77 -0.81
CA ARG A 361 -0.41 -14.23 -1.83
C ARG A 361 0.20 -13.07 -2.62
N ALA A 362 -0.48 -11.96 -2.76
CA ALA A 362 0.04 -10.75 -3.41
C ALA A 362 1.28 -10.18 -2.72
N SER A 363 1.45 -10.40 -1.41
CA SER A 363 2.58 -9.90 -0.62
C SER A 363 3.96 -10.32 -1.15
N HIS A 364 4.07 -11.51 -1.73
CA HIS A 364 5.33 -12.01 -2.29
C HIS A 364 5.62 -11.53 -3.71
N VAL A 365 4.58 -11.20 -4.46
CA VAL A 365 4.71 -10.87 -5.90
C VAL A 365 4.71 -9.38 -6.20
N MET A 366 4.13 -8.56 -5.32
CA MET A 366 4.21 -7.10 -5.46
C MET A 366 5.65 -6.63 -5.30
N ALA A 367 6.14 -5.94 -6.34
CA ALA A 367 7.50 -5.43 -6.38
C ALA A 367 7.73 -4.30 -5.34
N PRO A 368 8.92 -4.24 -4.72
CA PRO A 368 10.01 -5.22 -4.79
C PRO A 368 9.65 -6.56 -4.16
N THR A 369 10.02 -7.66 -4.84
CA THR A 369 9.72 -9.01 -4.33
C THR A 369 10.51 -9.35 -3.06
N THR A 370 10.05 -10.33 -2.29
CA THR A 370 10.70 -10.75 -1.04
C THR A 370 12.20 -11.04 -1.21
N HIS A 371 12.62 -11.63 -2.33
CA HIS A 371 14.03 -11.92 -2.59
C HIS A 371 14.86 -10.65 -2.82
N ILE A 372 14.35 -9.69 -3.56
CA ILE A 372 15.03 -8.40 -3.78
C ILE A 372 15.14 -7.62 -2.48
N LEU A 373 14.10 -7.60 -1.66
CA LEU A 373 14.13 -6.95 -0.35
C LEU A 373 15.21 -7.53 0.56
N ARG A 374 15.34 -8.86 0.61
CA ARG A 374 16.39 -9.55 1.37
C ARG A 374 17.79 -9.23 0.83
N GLN A 375 17.94 -9.17 -0.49
CA GLN A 375 19.20 -8.81 -1.12
C GLN A 375 19.60 -7.36 -0.77
N TRP A 376 18.69 -6.41 -0.91
CA TRP A 376 18.95 -5.00 -0.58
C TRP A 376 19.26 -4.82 0.92
N ALA A 377 18.50 -5.45 1.80
CA ALA A 377 18.78 -5.42 3.23
C ALA A 377 20.17 -5.99 3.57
N ALA A 378 20.54 -7.14 2.98
CA ALA A 378 21.85 -7.73 3.18
C ALA A 378 22.97 -6.82 2.66
N ARG A 379 22.80 -6.19 1.49
CA ARG A 379 23.80 -5.23 0.95
C ARG A 379 23.96 -4.03 1.89
N SER A 380 22.85 -3.47 2.39
CA SER A 380 22.87 -2.37 3.37
C SER A 380 23.64 -2.77 4.64
N ILE A 381 23.31 -3.92 5.26
CA ILE A 381 23.95 -4.43 6.48
C ILE A 381 25.46 -4.69 6.26
N LEU A 382 25.84 -5.13 5.07
CA LEU A 382 27.22 -5.40 4.69
C LEU A 382 28.00 -4.16 4.20
N GLY A 383 27.38 -2.98 4.22
CA GLY A 383 28.00 -1.75 3.71
C GLY A 383 28.31 -1.79 2.21
N ARG A 384 27.46 -2.47 1.42
CA ARG A 384 27.58 -2.52 -0.04
C ARG A 384 26.56 -1.59 -0.68
N PRO A 385 26.80 -1.05 -1.88
CA PRO A 385 25.80 -0.28 -2.62
C PRO A 385 24.49 -1.07 -2.77
N LEU A 386 23.35 -0.41 -2.66
CA LEU A 386 22.03 -1.08 -2.81
C LEU A 386 21.82 -1.59 -4.24
N LEU A 387 22.27 -0.81 -5.22
CA LEU A 387 22.17 -1.06 -6.66
C LEU A 387 23.47 -1.57 -7.25
#